data_de0728d049d835843d82342a702c634b
#
_entry.id   de0728d049d835843d82342a702c634b
#
_cell.length_a   1.000
_cell.length_b   1.000
_cell.length_c   1.000
_cell.angle_alpha   90.00
_cell.angle_beta   90.00
_cell.angle_gamma   90.00
#
_symmetry.space_group_name_H-M   'P 1'
#
loop_
_entity.id
_entity.type
_entity.pdbx_description
1 polymer ?
#
loop_
_entity_poly.entity_id
_entity_poly.type
_entity_poly.pdbx_seq_one_letter_code
_entity_poly.pdbx_strand_id
1 'polypeptide(L)'
;MTANTALPFLPFSRPSIDEATIAAVGDVLRSGWLTSGPKVQAFEATLSAYFGGRPVRTFNSGTCTMEIALRVAGIGPGDEVITTPITWPATANVILAVGATPVFADIDPVTRNIDLARLEAAITPATRA
;
A
#
# COMPACT_ATOMS: atom_id res chain seq x y z
N MET A 1 38.24 -25.68 27.03
CA MET A 1 37.56 -24.39 26.77
C MET A 1 37.01 -24.44 25.36
N THR A 2 35.74 -24.78 25.21
CA THR A 2 35.06 -24.82 23.91
C THR A 2 34.67 -23.39 23.54
N ALA A 3 35.27 -22.85 22.49
CA ALA A 3 34.89 -21.57 21.93
C ALA A 3 33.41 -21.64 21.50
N ASN A 4 32.57 -20.90 22.20
CA ASN A 4 31.17 -20.69 21.80
C ASN A 4 31.15 -19.80 20.54
N THR A 5 31.23 -20.43 19.37
CA THR A 5 31.04 -19.75 18.09
C THR A 5 29.56 -19.48 17.91
N ALA A 6 29.07 -18.41 18.55
CA ALA A 6 27.75 -17.92 18.27
C ALA A 6 27.63 -17.64 16.74
N LEU A 7 26.65 -18.25 16.09
CA LEU A 7 26.38 -17.99 14.66
C LEU A 7 26.10 -16.50 14.46
N PRO A 8 26.62 -15.90 13.41
CA PRO A 8 26.33 -14.50 13.10
C PRO A 8 24.82 -14.29 12.96
N PHE A 9 24.32 -13.20 13.52
CA PHE A 9 22.91 -12.83 13.38
C PHE A 9 22.55 -12.64 11.90
N LEU A 10 21.59 -13.43 11.43
CA LEU A 10 21.03 -13.31 10.09
C LEU A 10 19.72 -12.51 10.16
N PRO A 11 19.68 -11.25 9.66
CA PRO A 11 18.46 -10.47 9.68
C PRO A 11 17.44 -11.04 8.69
N PHE A 12 16.15 -10.97 9.04
CA PHE A 12 15.05 -11.39 8.16
C PHE A 12 15.03 -10.61 6.84
N SER A 13 15.30 -9.29 6.90
CA SER A 13 15.49 -8.43 5.73
C SER A 13 16.51 -7.34 6.06
N ARG A 14 17.21 -6.88 5.05
CA ARG A 14 18.14 -5.76 5.17
C ARG A 14 17.91 -4.83 3.98
N PRO A 15 17.61 -3.53 4.21
CA PRO A 15 17.48 -2.58 3.11
C PRO A 15 18.82 -2.39 2.41
N SER A 16 18.77 -2.24 1.08
CA SER A 16 19.93 -1.83 0.27
C SER A 16 19.84 -0.33 0.08
N ILE A 17 20.71 0.40 0.75
CA ILE A 17 20.76 1.88 0.71
C ILE A 17 22.19 2.26 0.34
N ASP A 18 22.33 3.03 -0.73
CA ASP A 18 23.63 3.53 -1.19
C ASP A 18 23.98 4.91 -0.57
N GLU A 19 25.24 5.31 -0.70
CA GLU A 19 25.73 6.57 -0.16
C GLU A 19 25.05 7.79 -0.81
N ALA A 20 24.63 7.71 -2.07
CA ALA A 20 23.90 8.80 -2.74
C ALA A 20 22.53 9.03 -2.08
N THR A 21 21.84 7.93 -1.74
CA THR A 21 20.57 8.01 -1.00
C THR A 21 20.77 8.59 0.39
N ILE A 22 21.82 8.17 1.11
CA ILE A 22 22.15 8.70 2.45
C ILE A 22 22.42 10.22 2.36
N ALA A 23 23.22 10.64 1.37
CA ALA A 23 23.50 12.06 1.16
C ALA A 23 22.23 12.87 0.86
N ALA A 24 21.36 12.37 -0.02
CA ALA A 24 20.10 13.03 -0.38
C ALA A 24 19.15 13.19 0.83
N VAL A 25 19.06 12.18 1.69
CA VAL A 25 18.29 12.27 2.95
C VAL A 25 18.94 13.28 3.90
N GLY A 26 20.29 13.27 4.01
CA GLY A 26 21.03 14.23 4.79
C GLY A 26 20.75 15.68 4.36
N ASP A 27 20.65 15.94 3.07
CA ASP A 27 20.35 17.27 2.53
C ASP A 27 18.92 17.72 2.86
N VAL A 28 17.95 16.81 2.84
CA VAL A 28 16.59 17.10 3.31
C VAL A 28 16.59 17.50 4.78
N LEU A 29 17.31 16.77 5.63
CA LEU A 29 17.42 17.11 7.05
C LEU A 29 18.07 18.49 7.27
N ARG A 30 19.14 18.78 6.55
CA ARG A 30 19.84 20.10 6.63
C ARG A 30 18.97 21.25 6.15
N SER A 31 18.08 21.01 5.17
CA SER A 31 17.15 22.02 4.67
C SER A 31 16.11 22.46 5.69
N GLY A 32 15.88 21.67 6.74
CA GLY A 32 14.81 21.87 7.73
C GLY A 32 13.40 21.58 7.21
N TRP A 33 13.24 21.21 5.92
CA TRP A 33 11.93 20.92 5.36
C TRP A 33 11.61 19.43 5.47
N LEU A 34 11.04 19.03 6.60
CA LEU A 34 10.81 17.63 6.96
C LEU A 34 9.40 17.11 6.64
N THR A 35 8.50 17.99 6.19
CA THR A 35 7.14 17.65 5.78
C THR A 35 6.98 17.67 4.26
N SER A 36 5.74 17.61 3.76
CA SER A 36 5.47 17.75 2.33
C SER A 36 6.04 19.04 1.78
N GLY A 37 6.91 18.95 0.78
CA GLY A 37 7.66 20.09 0.24
C GLY A 37 8.25 19.80 -1.13
N PRO A 38 9.32 20.52 -1.54
CA PRO A 38 9.88 20.44 -2.88
C PRO A 38 10.27 19.03 -3.34
N LYS A 39 10.78 18.17 -2.43
CA LYS A 39 11.14 16.77 -2.76
C LYS A 39 9.92 15.92 -3.05
N VAL A 40 8.83 16.08 -2.29
CA VAL A 40 7.55 15.39 -2.55
C VAL A 40 6.99 15.85 -3.88
N GLN A 41 6.97 17.15 -4.16
CA GLN A 41 6.47 17.70 -5.44
C GLN A 41 7.28 17.17 -6.63
N ALA A 42 8.59 17.14 -6.52
CA ALA A 42 9.47 16.58 -7.57
C ALA A 42 9.21 15.10 -7.80
N PHE A 43 9.00 14.32 -6.74
CA PHE A 43 8.67 12.90 -6.83
C PHE A 43 7.31 12.68 -7.50
N GLU A 44 6.27 13.43 -7.09
CA GLU A 44 4.94 13.38 -7.71
C GLU A 44 4.99 13.76 -9.20
N ALA A 45 5.79 14.78 -9.56
CA ALA A 45 5.98 15.19 -10.96
C ALA A 45 6.67 14.08 -11.78
N THR A 46 7.68 13.43 -11.22
CA THR A 46 8.38 12.32 -11.88
C THR A 46 7.45 11.14 -12.12
N LEU A 47 6.67 10.75 -11.11
CA LEU A 47 5.66 9.70 -11.24
C LEU A 47 4.56 10.08 -12.23
N SER A 48 4.10 11.33 -12.21
CA SER A 48 3.12 11.84 -13.17
C SER A 48 3.63 11.69 -14.61
N ALA A 49 4.87 12.07 -14.88
CA ALA A 49 5.49 11.91 -16.19
C ALA A 49 5.58 10.43 -16.59
N TYR A 50 5.99 9.55 -15.66
CA TYR A 50 6.08 8.10 -15.89
C TYR A 50 4.71 7.48 -16.24
N PHE A 51 3.63 7.94 -15.62
CA PHE A 51 2.26 7.48 -15.86
C PHE A 51 1.50 8.29 -16.92
N GLY A 52 2.21 8.90 -17.89
CA GLY A 52 1.60 9.59 -19.03
C GLY A 52 0.90 10.90 -18.68
N GLY A 53 1.40 11.64 -17.71
CA GLY A 53 0.91 12.98 -17.32
C GLY A 53 -0.31 12.94 -16.39
N ARG A 54 -0.67 11.79 -15.85
CA ARG A 54 -1.79 11.69 -14.89
C ARG A 54 -1.42 12.35 -13.55
N PRO A 55 -2.34 13.07 -12.91
CA PRO A 55 -2.11 13.61 -11.58
C PRO A 55 -1.72 12.52 -10.57
N VAL A 56 -0.63 12.73 -9.84
CA VAL A 56 -0.15 11.82 -8.79
C VAL A 56 -0.14 12.57 -7.47
N ARG A 57 -0.54 11.87 -6.41
CA ARG A 57 -0.42 12.32 -5.03
C ARG A 57 0.18 11.19 -4.20
N THR A 58 1.12 11.54 -3.35
CA THR A 58 1.80 10.61 -2.46
C THR A 58 1.23 10.71 -1.05
N PHE A 59 1.22 9.59 -0.35
CA PHE A 59 0.75 9.45 1.02
C PHE A 59 1.83 8.80 1.88
N ASN A 60 1.68 8.90 3.18
CA ASN A 60 2.62 8.32 4.14
C ASN A 60 2.54 6.79 4.25
N SER A 61 1.48 6.17 3.71
CA SER A 61 1.32 4.72 3.70
C SER A 61 0.37 4.26 2.61
N GLY A 62 0.52 3.00 2.16
CA GLY A 62 -0.43 2.35 1.26
C GLY A 62 -1.84 2.23 1.87
N THR A 63 -1.96 2.10 3.18
CA THR A 63 -3.25 2.08 3.90
C THR A 63 -4.01 3.39 3.68
N CYS A 64 -3.35 4.54 3.92
CA CYS A 64 -3.96 5.85 3.64
C CYS A 64 -4.34 6.01 2.17
N THR A 65 -3.51 5.52 1.25
CA THR A 65 -3.80 5.57 -0.18
C THR A 65 -5.08 4.83 -0.53
N MET A 66 -5.24 3.60 -0.02
CA MET A 66 -6.46 2.81 -0.24
C MET A 66 -7.70 3.48 0.35
N GLU A 67 -7.62 3.98 1.59
CA GLU A 67 -8.74 4.67 2.23
C GLU A 67 -9.17 5.90 1.43
N ILE A 68 -8.24 6.75 1.03
CA ILE A 68 -8.54 7.95 0.25
C ILE A 68 -9.09 7.59 -1.14
N ALA A 69 -8.59 6.53 -1.79
CA ALA A 69 -9.13 6.05 -3.05
C ALA A 69 -10.61 5.68 -2.95
N LEU A 70 -10.99 4.92 -1.89
CA LEU A 70 -12.39 4.57 -1.65
C LEU A 70 -13.25 5.82 -1.40
N ARG A 71 -12.78 6.77 -0.59
CA ARG A 71 -13.49 8.02 -0.32
C ARG A 71 -13.68 8.88 -1.56
N VAL A 72 -12.65 8.99 -2.43
CA VAL A 72 -12.72 9.75 -3.69
C VAL A 72 -13.67 9.07 -4.68
N ALA A 73 -13.75 7.73 -4.64
CA ALA A 73 -14.73 6.97 -5.42
C ALA A 73 -16.17 7.09 -4.88
N GLY A 74 -16.38 7.77 -3.75
CA GLY A 74 -17.69 7.95 -3.12
C GLY A 74 -18.22 6.68 -2.43
N ILE A 75 -17.34 5.74 -2.10
CA ILE A 75 -17.69 4.49 -1.43
C ILE A 75 -17.87 4.72 0.06
N GLY A 76 -18.95 4.19 0.62
CA GLY A 76 -19.32 4.40 2.01
C GLY A 76 -20.42 3.47 2.52
N PRO A 77 -21.20 3.90 3.54
CA PRO A 77 -22.26 3.08 4.13
C PRO A 77 -23.29 2.60 3.12
N GLY A 78 -23.56 1.30 3.12
CA GLY A 78 -24.48 0.65 2.18
C GLY A 78 -23.80 0.05 0.95
N ASP A 79 -22.55 0.40 0.68
CA ASP A 79 -21.75 -0.17 -0.40
C ASP A 79 -21.00 -1.43 0.05
N GLU A 80 -20.76 -2.32 -0.90
CA GLU A 80 -19.92 -3.51 -0.73
C GLU A 80 -18.63 -3.37 -1.53
N VAL A 81 -17.52 -3.80 -0.92
CA VAL A 81 -16.20 -3.85 -1.57
C VAL A 81 -15.65 -5.27 -1.47
N ILE A 82 -15.40 -5.90 -2.63
CA ILE A 82 -14.90 -7.26 -2.68
C ILE A 82 -13.38 -7.26 -2.48
N THR A 83 -12.91 -8.16 -1.64
CA THR A 83 -11.48 -8.40 -1.41
C THR A 83 -11.21 -9.87 -1.14
N THR A 84 -9.94 -10.25 -1.00
CA THR A 84 -9.54 -11.62 -0.67
C THR A 84 -9.25 -11.77 0.83
N PRO A 85 -9.50 -12.94 1.46
CA PRO A 85 -9.15 -13.19 2.85
C PRO A 85 -7.64 -13.33 3.08
N ILE A 86 -6.86 -13.66 2.04
CA ILE A 86 -5.40 -13.78 2.14
C ILE A 86 -4.75 -12.48 1.63
N THR A 87 -4.70 -11.51 2.51
CA THR A 87 -4.08 -10.20 2.27
C THR A 87 -3.65 -9.57 3.61
N TRP A 88 -2.98 -8.42 3.51
CA TRP A 88 -2.69 -7.64 4.71
C TRP A 88 -3.99 -7.11 5.35
N PRO A 89 -4.15 -7.17 6.68
CA PRO A 89 -5.40 -6.76 7.33
C PRO A 89 -5.87 -5.35 7.00
N ALA A 90 -4.94 -4.44 6.65
CA ALA A 90 -5.31 -3.09 6.25
C ALA A 90 -6.28 -3.04 5.07
N THR A 91 -6.23 -4.01 4.15
CA THR A 91 -7.13 -4.07 2.99
C THR A 91 -8.60 -4.16 3.40
N ALA A 92 -8.93 -5.01 4.37
CA ALA A 92 -10.29 -5.08 4.91
C ALA A 92 -10.60 -3.88 5.84
N ASN A 93 -9.62 -3.44 6.64
CA ASN A 93 -9.81 -2.35 7.59
C ASN A 93 -10.15 -1.02 6.93
N VAL A 94 -9.56 -0.70 5.76
CA VAL A 94 -9.88 0.56 5.05
C VAL A 94 -11.31 0.56 4.50
N ILE A 95 -11.86 -0.61 4.13
CA ILE A 95 -13.26 -0.76 3.72
C ILE A 95 -14.17 -0.43 4.89
N LEU A 96 -13.90 -0.98 6.08
CA LEU A 96 -14.62 -0.67 7.30
C LEU A 96 -14.47 0.81 7.71
N ALA A 97 -13.28 1.38 7.54
CA ALA A 97 -12.99 2.78 7.89
C ALA A 97 -13.79 3.79 7.08
N VAL A 98 -14.18 3.45 5.85
CA VAL A 98 -15.08 4.29 5.04
C VAL A 98 -16.56 3.98 5.28
N GLY A 99 -16.89 3.00 6.14
CA GLY A 99 -18.25 2.59 6.47
C GLY A 99 -18.87 1.60 5.49
N ALA A 100 -18.11 1.10 4.52
CA ALA A 100 -18.56 0.07 3.58
C ALA A 100 -18.42 -1.34 4.17
N THR A 101 -19.03 -2.32 3.53
CA THR A 101 -19.01 -3.72 3.94
C THR A 101 -17.97 -4.49 3.13
N PRO A 102 -16.94 -5.09 3.78
CA PRO A 102 -16.02 -5.98 3.07
C PRO A 102 -16.70 -7.31 2.74
N VAL A 103 -16.64 -7.70 1.48
CA VAL A 103 -17.10 -9.02 0.97
C VAL A 103 -15.89 -9.83 0.58
N PHE A 104 -15.73 -11.03 1.15
CA PHE A 104 -14.56 -11.85 0.88
C PHE A 104 -14.84 -12.87 -0.22
N ALA A 105 -14.08 -12.77 -1.31
CA ALA A 105 -13.98 -13.81 -2.33
C ALA A 105 -12.69 -14.60 -2.11
N ASP A 106 -12.81 -15.94 -2.05
CA ASP A 106 -11.70 -16.82 -1.75
C ASP A 106 -10.64 -16.81 -2.86
N ILE A 107 -9.48 -17.36 -2.58
CA ILE A 107 -8.36 -17.46 -3.50
C ILE A 107 -8.37 -18.78 -4.28
N ASP A 108 -7.74 -18.76 -5.45
CA ASP A 108 -7.29 -19.97 -6.12
C ASP A 108 -6.12 -20.58 -5.34
N PRO A 109 -6.18 -21.86 -4.93
CA PRO A 109 -5.18 -22.48 -4.06
C PRO A 109 -3.82 -22.67 -4.73
N VAL A 110 -3.74 -22.60 -6.06
CA VAL A 110 -2.49 -22.79 -6.81
C VAL A 110 -1.79 -21.45 -6.99
N THR A 111 -2.50 -20.46 -7.51
CA THR A 111 -1.93 -19.13 -7.80
C THR A 111 -1.91 -18.21 -6.58
N ARG A 112 -2.76 -18.48 -5.59
CA ARG A 112 -2.99 -17.66 -4.38
C ARG A 112 -3.52 -16.25 -4.68
N ASN A 113 -3.91 -15.99 -5.91
CA ASN A 113 -4.65 -14.79 -6.28
C ASN A 113 -6.14 -15.01 -6.05
N ILE A 114 -6.93 -13.92 -6.04
CA ILE A 114 -8.39 -14.02 -5.93
C ILE A 114 -8.93 -14.93 -7.05
N ASP A 115 -9.83 -15.84 -6.70
CA ASP A 115 -10.50 -16.71 -7.66
C ASP A 115 -11.58 -15.91 -8.41
N LEU A 116 -11.45 -15.82 -9.73
CA LEU A 116 -12.33 -15.02 -10.59
C LEU A 116 -13.78 -15.51 -10.57
N ALA A 117 -14.01 -16.82 -10.48
CA ALA A 117 -15.36 -17.36 -10.43
C ALA A 117 -16.03 -17.03 -9.09
N ARG A 118 -15.27 -17.06 -8.00
CA ARG A 118 -15.75 -16.64 -6.67
C ARG A 118 -15.97 -15.15 -6.58
N LEU A 119 -15.11 -14.35 -7.20
CA LEU A 119 -15.27 -12.91 -7.30
C LEU A 119 -16.57 -12.58 -8.05
N GLU A 120 -16.80 -13.20 -9.22
CA GLU A 120 -18.02 -12.99 -10.01
C GLU A 120 -19.27 -13.37 -9.22
N ALA A 121 -19.24 -14.51 -8.51
CA ALA A 121 -20.34 -14.95 -7.67
C ALA A 121 -20.62 -14.05 -6.44
N ALA A 122 -19.63 -13.26 -6.02
CA ALA A 122 -19.75 -12.34 -4.90
C ALA A 122 -20.33 -10.96 -5.30
N ILE A 123 -20.48 -10.68 -6.60
CA ILE A 123 -21.01 -9.40 -7.08
C ILE A 123 -22.51 -9.31 -6.79
N THR A 124 -22.91 -8.22 -6.14
CA THR A 124 -24.32 -7.89 -5.83
C THR A 124 -24.65 -6.49 -6.39
N PRO A 125 -25.91 -6.07 -6.36
CA PRO A 125 -26.26 -4.67 -6.69
C PRO A 125 -25.63 -3.63 -5.78
N ALA A 126 -25.18 -3.99 -4.60
CA ALA A 126 -24.48 -3.11 -3.65
C ALA A 126 -22.95 -3.06 -3.89
N THR A 127 -22.40 -3.94 -4.71
CA THR A 127 -20.97 -3.98 -5.01
C THR A 127 -20.53 -2.73 -5.78
N ARG A 128 -19.54 -2.00 -5.25
CA ARG A 128 -19.01 -0.76 -5.84
C ARG A 128 -17.52 -0.85 -6.20
N ALA A 129 -16.77 -1.77 -5.59
CA ALA A 129 -15.37 -2.03 -5.89
C ALA A 129 -14.95 -3.46 -5.51
#